data_6e669ae6b3fba24fea1e4b3152271739
#
_entry.id   6e669ae6b3fba24fea1e4b3152271739
#
_cell.length_a   1.000
_cell.length_b   1.000
_cell.length_c   1.000
_cell.angle_alpha   90.00
_cell.angle_beta   90.00
_cell.angle_gamma   90.00
#
_symmetry.space_group_name_H-M   'P 1'
#
loop_
_entity.id
_entity.type
_entity.pdbx_description
1 polymer ?
#
loop_
_entity_poly.entity_id
_entity_poly.type
_entity_poly.pdbx_seq_one_letter_code
_entity_poly.pdbx_strand_id
1 'polypeptide(L)'
;KFNGWYYISAPAGGVEQGWQSVFRSRHLQGPYEHRVVLAQGKAPINGPHQGALLDTPDGESWFLHFQDKDAYGRIVHLQPVTWRDGWPVMGDDPAGTGTGQPVLRARKPRSPAQPVQVPATSDGFDGPALGRQWQWQANPPPACFSLSAQPGSLRLAALAAPAAPSLYDAPHLLLQK
;
A
#
# COMPACT_ATOMS: atom_id res chain seq x y z
N LYS A 1 10.97 10.07 -15.81
CA LYS A 1 10.88 10.51 -17.21
C LYS A 1 10.42 9.33 -18.06
N PHE A 2 9.43 9.54 -18.92
CA PHE A 2 8.88 8.50 -19.78
C PHE A 2 8.52 9.11 -21.15
N ASN A 3 8.93 8.49 -22.25
CA ASN A 3 8.69 8.96 -23.63
C ASN A 3 9.00 10.46 -23.86
N GLY A 4 10.10 10.93 -23.29
CA GLY A 4 10.55 12.32 -23.44
C GLY A 4 9.80 13.35 -22.58
N TRP A 5 8.84 12.91 -21.73
CA TRP A 5 8.14 13.74 -20.77
C TRP A 5 8.66 13.54 -19.34
N TYR A 6 8.65 14.59 -18.56
CA TYR A 6 8.76 14.55 -17.11
C TYR A 6 7.35 14.45 -16.53
N TYR A 7 7.16 13.60 -15.53
CA TYR A 7 5.88 13.40 -14.84
C TYR A 7 6.04 13.68 -13.36
N ILE A 8 5.05 14.38 -12.79
CA ILE A 8 4.87 14.52 -11.35
C ILE A 8 3.51 13.91 -11.03
N SER A 9 3.48 12.90 -10.19
CA SER A 9 2.26 12.29 -9.69
C SER A 9 1.97 12.86 -8.31
N ALA A 10 0.80 13.47 -8.12
CA ALA A 10 0.46 14.17 -6.89
C ALA A 10 -0.97 13.84 -6.44
N PRO A 11 -1.14 13.50 -5.15
CA PRO A 11 -2.45 13.34 -4.55
C PRO A 11 -3.09 14.69 -4.25
N ALA A 12 -4.42 14.73 -4.21
CA ALA A 12 -5.20 15.89 -3.78
C ALA A 12 -6.51 15.45 -3.12
N GLY A 13 -7.20 16.35 -2.40
CA GLY A 13 -8.54 16.17 -1.86
C GLY A 13 -8.66 15.43 -0.53
N GLY A 14 -7.54 14.99 0.06
CA GLY A 14 -7.54 14.32 1.37
C GLY A 14 -7.93 12.84 1.32
N VAL A 15 -7.87 12.17 2.47
CA VAL A 15 -7.88 10.71 2.60
C VAL A 15 -9.21 10.09 2.18
N GLU A 16 -10.33 10.72 2.50
CA GLU A 16 -11.66 10.15 2.26
C GLU A 16 -12.19 10.41 0.84
N GLN A 17 -11.84 11.55 0.25
CA GLN A 17 -12.42 12.04 -1.00
C GLN A 17 -11.36 12.41 -2.05
N GLY A 18 -10.13 11.98 -1.85
CA GLY A 18 -9.01 12.36 -2.68
C GLY A 18 -9.05 11.76 -4.09
N TRP A 19 -8.25 12.36 -4.94
CA TRP A 19 -8.03 11.93 -6.32
C TRP A 19 -6.55 11.99 -6.67
N GLN A 20 -6.17 11.30 -7.73
CA GLN A 20 -4.80 11.32 -8.24
C GLN A 20 -4.68 12.24 -9.44
N SER A 21 -3.78 13.19 -9.32
CA SER A 21 -3.39 14.11 -10.39
C SER A 21 -2.02 13.74 -10.96
N VAL A 22 -1.86 14.01 -12.25
CA VAL A 22 -0.58 13.92 -12.92
C VAL A 22 -0.30 15.22 -13.66
N PHE A 23 0.91 15.72 -13.50
CA PHE A 23 1.46 16.85 -14.24
C PHE A 23 2.54 16.33 -15.18
N ARG A 24 2.61 16.86 -16.39
CA ARG A 24 3.67 16.50 -17.33
C ARG A 24 4.26 17.72 -18.04
N SER A 25 5.54 17.65 -18.37
CA SER A 25 6.25 18.67 -19.16
C SER A 25 7.36 18.06 -20.00
N ARG A 26 7.70 18.73 -21.09
CA ARG A 26 8.92 18.42 -21.86
C ARG A 26 10.19 18.91 -21.16
N HIS A 27 10.06 19.88 -20.27
CA HIS A 27 11.17 20.50 -19.55
C HIS A 27 10.99 20.29 -18.04
N LEU A 28 12.10 20.09 -17.33
CA LEU A 28 12.08 19.84 -15.89
C LEU A 28 11.49 21.04 -15.11
N GLN A 29 11.72 22.25 -15.56
CA GLN A 29 11.19 23.47 -14.95
C GLN A 29 9.77 23.83 -15.41
N GLY A 30 9.17 23.04 -16.28
CA GLY A 30 7.83 23.32 -16.84
C GLY A 30 7.90 24.17 -18.11
N PRO A 31 6.75 24.73 -18.55
CA PRO A 31 5.45 24.65 -17.90
C PRO A 31 4.89 23.23 -17.90
N TYR A 32 4.04 22.91 -16.91
CA TYR A 32 3.42 21.61 -16.77
C TYR A 32 1.95 21.64 -17.16
N GLU A 33 1.54 20.70 -17.99
CA GLU A 33 0.13 20.35 -18.21
C GLU A 33 -0.36 19.51 -17.04
N HIS A 34 -1.64 19.60 -16.69
CA HIS A 34 -2.25 18.89 -15.57
C HIS A 34 -3.49 18.12 -15.99
N ARG A 35 -3.65 16.90 -15.47
CA ARG A 35 -4.89 16.11 -15.53
C ARG A 35 -5.13 15.34 -14.24
N VAL A 36 -6.41 15.19 -13.87
CA VAL A 36 -6.87 14.17 -12.94
C VAL A 36 -6.92 12.85 -13.70
N VAL A 37 -6.22 11.83 -13.22
CA VAL A 37 -6.09 10.54 -13.91
C VAL A 37 -6.77 9.38 -13.17
N LEU A 38 -7.18 9.61 -11.92
CA LEU A 38 -7.99 8.70 -11.11
C LEU A 38 -8.83 9.51 -10.13
N ALA A 39 -10.10 9.25 -10.08
CA ALA A 39 -11.03 9.88 -9.15
C ALA A 39 -12.06 8.88 -8.64
N GLN A 40 -12.88 9.28 -7.67
CA GLN A 40 -13.97 8.49 -7.13
C GLN A 40 -14.88 8.01 -8.25
N GLY A 41 -15.20 6.73 -8.24
CA GLY A 41 -16.12 6.07 -9.16
C GLY A 41 -17.30 5.41 -8.44
N LYS A 42 -17.87 4.40 -9.10
CA LYS A 42 -19.00 3.62 -8.57
C LYS A 42 -18.55 2.51 -7.60
N ALA A 43 -17.27 2.12 -7.62
CA ALA A 43 -16.74 1.12 -6.71
C ALA A 43 -16.73 1.64 -5.26
N PRO A 44 -16.91 0.77 -4.24
CA PRO A 44 -16.85 1.15 -2.84
C PRO A 44 -15.39 1.41 -2.38
N ILE A 45 -14.56 1.94 -3.26
CA ILE A 45 -13.18 2.35 -3.00
C ILE A 45 -13.17 3.87 -3.02
N ASN A 46 -13.20 4.49 -1.85
CA ASN A 46 -13.20 5.94 -1.71
C ASN A 46 -11.77 6.51 -1.71
N GLY A 47 -11.64 7.78 -2.08
CA GLY A 47 -10.40 8.53 -2.02
C GLY A 47 -9.23 7.88 -2.75
N PRO A 48 -9.35 7.49 -4.04
CA PRO A 48 -8.30 6.74 -4.73
C PRO A 48 -7.13 7.65 -5.12
N HIS A 49 -6.16 7.78 -4.24
CA HIS A 49 -5.01 8.67 -4.44
C HIS A 49 -3.80 8.23 -3.62
N GLN A 50 -2.73 9.02 -3.65
CA GLN A 50 -1.54 8.87 -2.81
C GLN A 50 -0.92 7.47 -2.94
N GLY A 51 -0.45 7.18 -4.15
CA GLY A 51 0.06 5.87 -4.49
C GLY A 51 1.32 5.92 -5.36
N ALA A 52 1.68 4.76 -5.88
CA ALA A 52 2.83 4.57 -6.75
C ALA A 52 2.41 4.03 -8.12
N LEU A 53 2.91 4.66 -9.17
CA LEU A 53 2.86 4.12 -10.54
C LEU A 53 4.00 3.11 -10.69
N LEU A 54 3.66 1.91 -11.11
CA LEU A 54 4.57 0.78 -11.23
C LEU A 54 4.52 0.24 -12.66
N ASP A 55 5.69 -0.15 -13.18
CA ASP A 55 5.78 -0.87 -14.45
C ASP A 55 6.27 -2.28 -14.19
N THR A 56 5.65 -3.26 -14.85
CA THR A 56 6.14 -4.64 -14.85
C THR A 56 7.26 -4.81 -15.86
N PRO A 57 8.11 -5.84 -15.73
CA PRO A 57 9.12 -6.16 -16.73
C PRO A 57 8.54 -6.37 -18.14
N ASP A 58 7.29 -6.79 -18.24
CA ASP A 58 6.58 -7.03 -19.51
C ASP A 58 5.92 -5.74 -20.08
N GLY A 59 6.17 -4.58 -19.45
CA GLY A 59 5.69 -3.28 -19.91
C GLY A 59 4.23 -2.97 -19.58
N GLU A 60 3.60 -3.70 -18.65
CA GLU A 60 2.29 -3.30 -18.10
C GLU A 60 2.51 -2.23 -17.02
N SER A 61 1.65 -1.23 -16.99
CA SER A 61 1.64 -0.20 -15.95
C SER A 61 0.49 -0.44 -14.97
N TRP A 62 0.77 -0.22 -13.70
CA TRP A 62 -0.16 -0.41 -12.59
C TRP A 62 -0.05 0.73 -11.60
N PHE A 63 -1.14 1.04 -10.90
CA PHE A 63 -1.15 2.04 -9.83
C PHE A 63 -1.53 1.40 -8.51
N LEU A 64 -0.61 1.45 -7.55
CA LEU A 64 -0.82 0.97 -6.19
C LEU A 64 -1.26 2.15 -5.34
N HIS A 65 -2.42 2.07 -4.70
CA HIS A 65 -2.92 3.11 -3.80
C HIS A 65 -3.61 2.49 -2.60
N PHE A 66 -4.05 3.29 -1.66
CA PHE A 66 -4.79 2.81 -0.50
C PHE A 66 -6.21 3.37 -0.44
N GLN A 67 -7.01 2.74 0.40
CA GLN A 67 -8.30 3.21 0.86
C GLN A 67 -8.28 3.23 2.39
N ASP A 68 -8.74 4.30 3.01
CA ASP A 68 -8.94 4.33 4.46
C ASP A 68 -10.23 3.60 4.85
N LYS A 69 -10.11 2.71 5.82
CA LYS A 69 -11.19 1.83 6.30
C LYS A 69 -11.30 1.86 7.82
N ASP A 70 -11.22 3.02 8.41
CA ASP A 70 -11.36 3.25 9.84
C ASP A 70 -10.50 2.29 10.69
N ALA A 71 -11.12 1.47 11.53
CA ALA A 71 -10.44 0.52 12.40
C ALA A 71 -9.62 -0.56 11.66
N TYR A 72 -9.91 -0.81 10.40
CA TYR A 72 -9.12 -1.73 9.56
C TYR A 72 -7.87 -1.08 8.97
N GLY A 73 -7.71 0.23 9.15
CA GLY A 73 -6.59 0.99 8.64
C GLY A 73 -6.65 1.21 7.12
N ARG A 74 -5.49 1.25 6.48
CA ARG A 74 -5.35 1.58 5.06
C ARG A 74 -5.23 0.30 4.23
N ILE A 75 -6.31 -0.06 3.57
CA ILE A 75 -6.35 -1.23 2.67
C ILE A 75 -5.75 -0.84 1.32
N VAL A 76 -4.81 -1.65 0.85
CA VAL A 76 -4.09 -1.41 -0.40
C VAL A 76 -4.83 -2.00 -1.58
N HIS A 77 -4.94 -1.22 -2.65
CA HIS A 77 -5.55 -1.60 -3.93
C HIS A 77 -4.54 -1.48 -5.07
N LEU A 78 -4.68 -2.33 -6.07
CA LEU A 78 -3.91 -2.29 -7.30
C LEU A 78 -4.87 -2.02 -8.47
N GLN A 79 -4.63 -0.93 -9.21
CA GLN A 79 -5.43 -0.54 -10.37
C GLN A 79 -4.64 -0.75 -11.67
N PRO A 80 -5.27 -1.23 -12.73
CA PRO A 80 -4.64 -1.23 -14.06
C PRO A 80 -4.43 0.19 -14.54
N VAL A 81 -3.40 0.41 -15.34
CA VAL A 81 -3.13 1.71 -15.97
C VAL A 81 -3.08 1.57 -17.48
N THR A 82 -3.82 2.44 -18.16
CA THR A 82 -3.79 2.52 -19.63
C THR A 82 -3.23 3.88 -20.03
N TRP A 83 -2.14 3.87 -20.79
CA TRP A 83 -1.57 5.09 -21.35
C TRP A 83 -2.37 5.56 -22.57
N ARG A 84 -2.97 6.76 -22.48
CA ARG A 84 -3.71 7.42 -23.57
C ARG A 84 -3.14 8.80 -23.80
N ASP A 85 -2.68 9.09 -25.00
CA ASP A 85 -2.07 10.38 -25.39
C ASP A 85 -0.95 10.84 -24.44
N GLY A 86 -0.21 9.88 -23.89
CA GLY A 86 0.84 10.13 -22.90
C GLY A 86 0.34 10.47 -21.52
N TRP A 87 -0.90 10.10 -21.15
CA TRP A 87 -1.45 10.21 -19.80
C TRP A 87 -1.76 8.82 -19.22
N PRO A 88 -1.36 8.54 -17.97
CA PRO A 88 -1.65 7.29 -17.31
C PRO A 88 -3.07 7.30 -16.73
N VAL A 89 -4.05 6.86 -17.49
CA VAL A 89 -5.43 6.67 -17.00
C VAL A 89 -5.45 5.46 -16.09
N MET A 90 -5.78 5.64 -14.81
CA MET A 90 -5.72 4.63 -13.77
C MET A 90 -7.11 4.05 -13.49
N GLY A 91 -7.21 2.71 -13.37
CA GLY A 91 -8.50 2.02 -13.25
C GLY A 91 -9.23 1.91 -14.57
N ASP A 92 -10.55 2.05 -14.56
CA ASP A 92 -11.43 2.02 -15.72
C ASP A 92 -11.96 3.41 -16.06
N ASP A 93 -12.05 3.72 -17.35
CA ASP A 93 -12.58 5.02 -17.85
C ASP A 93 -13.74 4.76 -18.83
N PRO A 94 -14.91 4.38 -18.30
CA PRO A 94 -16.06 4.03 -19.16
C PRO A 94 -16.65 5.24 -19.92
N ALA A 95 -16.38 6.45 -19.47
CA ALA A 95 -16.84 7.68 -20.13
C ALA A 95 -15.85 8.19 -21.19
N GLY A 96 -14.64 7.65 -21.25
CA GLY A 96 -13.61 8.09 -22.21
C GLY A 96 -13.06 9.50 -21.94
N THR A 97 -13.17 9.98 -20.71
CA THR A 97 -12.79 11.36 -20.34
C THR A 97 -11.29 11.52 -20.04
N GLY A 98 -10.57 10.41 -19.89
CA GLY A 98 -9.18 10.40 -19.46
C GLY A 98 -9.00 10.42 -17.92
N THR A 99 -10.10 10.44 -17.18
CA THR A 99 -10.14 10.26 -15.72
C THR A 99 -10.69 8.88 -15.41
N GLY A 100 -9.83 7.99 -14.89
CA GLY A 100 -10.24 6.66 -14.48
C GLY A 100 -10.95 6.63 -13.13
N GLN A 101 -11.57 5.50 -12.84
CA GLN A 101 -12.18 5.20 -11.54
C GLN A 101 -11.71 3.84 -11.05
N PRO A 102 -11.65 3.61 -9.72
CA PRO A 102 -11.20 2.34 -9.17
C PRO A 102 -12.07 1.18 -9.62
N VAL A 103 -11.44 0.02 -9.87
CA VAL A 103 -12.10 -1.26 -10.14
C VAL A 103 -11.84 -2.24 -9.01
N LEU A 104 -12.85 -3.06 -8.69
CA LEU A 104 -12.72 -4.13 -7.69
C LEU A 104 -12.09 -5.40 -8.26
N ARG A 105 -12.12 -5.54 -9.58
CA ARG A 105 -11.60 -6.71 -10.28
C ARG A 105 -10.89 -6.28 -11.55
N ALA A 106 -9.70 -6.81 -11.74
CA ALA A 106 -8.94 -6.67 -12.97
C ALA A 106 -8.21 -7.99 -13.27
N ARG A 107 -7.77 -8.16 -14.50
CA ARG A 107 -6.83 -9.24 -14.83
C ARG A 107 -5.55 -9.03 -13.98
N LYS A 108 -5.00 -10.08 -13.42
CA LYS A 108 -3.74 -9.98 -12.68
C LYS A 108 -2.60 -9.47 -13.58
N PRO A 109 -1.64 -8.72 -13.02
CA PRO A 109 -0.39 -8.44 -13.72
C PRO A 109 0.24 -9.72 -14.25
N ARG A 110 0.88 -9.65 -15.39
CA ARG A 110 1.65 -10.78 -15.89
C ARG A 110 2.82 -11.03 -14.94
N SER A 111 2.90 -12.24 -14.42
CA SER A 111 4.01 -12.70 -13.59
C SER A 111 4.21 -14.18 -13.83
N PRO A 112 5.42 -14.69 -13.64
CA PRO A 112 5.65 -16.13 -13.60
C PRO A 112 4.70 -16.78 -12.58
N ALA A 113 4.23 -17.99 -12.89
CA ALA A 113 3.41 -18.74 -11.95
C ALA A 113 4.17 -18.94 -10.64
N GLN A 114 3.56 -18.55 -9.55
CA GLN A 114 4.09 -18.75 -8.20
C GLN A 114 3.14 -19.67 -7.44
N PRO A 115 3.66 -20.59 -6.62
CA PRO A 115 2.80 -21.39 -5.77
C PRO A 115 2.03 -20.46 -4.82
N VAL A 116 0.77 -20.82 -4.55
CA VAL A 116 -0.02 -20.09 -3.56
C VAL A 116 0.64 -20.27 -2.20
N GLN A 117 1.01 -19.17 -1.60
CA GLN A 117 1.53 -19.15 -0.22
C GLN A 117 0.47 -18.51 0.68
N VAL A 118 0.21 -19.15 1.79
CA VAL A 118 -0.61 -18.59 2.87
C VAL A 118 0.30 -18.23 4.04
N PRO A 119 0.03 -17.13 4.74
CA PRO A 119 0.74 -16.81 5.97
C PRO A 119 0.67 -17.98 6.96
N ALA A 120 1.75 -18.20 7.69
CA ALA A 120 1.75 -19.20 8.76
C ALA A 120 0.75 -18.79 9.83
N THR A 121 -0.10 -19.74 10.25
CA THR A 121 -1.12 -19.54 11.29
C THR A 121 -0.62 -19.98 12.68
N SER A 122 0.53 -20.63 12.72
CA SER A 122 1.15 -21.13 13.95
C SER A 122 2.66 -20.88 13.89
N ASP A 123 3.31 -20.84 15.05
CA ASP A 123 4.75 -20.72 15.19
C ASP A 123 5.23 -21.64 16.32
N GLY A 124 6.22 -22.47 16.02
CA GLY A 124 6.89 -23.32 17.02
C GLY A 124 7.95 -22.58 17.83
N PHE A 125 8.27 -21.34 17.43
CA PHE A 125 9.33 -20.53 18.04
C PHE A 125 10.69 -21.24 18.13
N ASP A 126 10.98 -22.11 17.15
CA ASP A 126 12.21 -22.91 17.08
C ASP A 126 13.37 -22.12 16.45
N GLY A 127 13.09 -21.00 15.85
CA GLY A 127 14.09 -20.17 15.16
C GLY A 127 14.77 -19.16 16.10
N PRO A 128 15.90 -18.58 15.67
CA PRO A 128 16.62 -17.57 16.44
C PRO A 128 15.95 -16.19 16.43
N ALA A 129 14.94 -15.97 15.58
CA ALA A 129 14.20 -14.72 15.43
C ALA A 129 12.72 -15.01 15.16
N LEU A 130 11.87 -14.02 15.47
CA LEU A 130 10.44 -14.07 15.15
C LEU A 130 10.25 -14.12 13.63
N GLY A 131 9.33 -14.95 13.17
CA GLY A 131 8.92 -15.05 11.78
C GLY A 131 8.23 -13.76 11.29
N ARG A 132 8.06 -13.63 9.97
CA ARG A 132 7.47 -12.43 9.34
C ARG A 132 5.98 -12.21 9.66
N GLN A 133 5.31 -13.21 10.17
CA GLN A 133 3.92 -13.13 10.66
C GLN A 133 3.80 -12.31 11.95
N TRP A 134 4.89 -12.08 12.66
CA TRP A 134 4.92 -11.31 13.90
C TRP A 134 5.34 -9.87 13.66
N GLN A 135 4.66 -8.95 14.33
CA GLN A 135 4.96 -7.53 14.26
C GLN A 135 4.76 -6.87 15.62
N TRP A 136 5.74 -6.10 16.05
CA TRP A 136 5.60 -5.24 17.20
C TRP A 136 4.87 -3.94 16.83
N GLN A 137 4.03 -3.46 17.74
CA GLN A 137 3.35 -2.16 17.60
C GLN A 137 4.37 -1.00 17.57
N ALA A 138 5.43 -1.10 18.34
CA ALA A 138 6.54 -0.16 18.41
C ALA A 138 7.86 -0.93 18.52
N ASN A 139 8.96 -0.24 18.74
CA ASN A 139 10.26 -0.87 18.95
C ASN A 139 10.38 -1.40 20.40
N PRO A 140 10.28 -2.72 20.64
CA PRO A 140 10.37 -3.25 21.97
C PRO A 140 11.82 -3.20 22.49
N PRO A 141 12.06 -2.95 23.77
CA PRO A 141 13.39 -3.13 24.34
C PRO A 141 13.79 -4.62 24.29
N PRO A 142 15.09 -4.95 24.17
CA PRO A 142 15.55 -6.33 24.08
C PRO A 142 15.12 -7.23 25.25
N ALA A 143 14.91 -6.65 26.43
CA ALA A 143 14.45 -7.38 27.62
C ALA A 143 12.96 -7.78 27.57
N CYS A 144 12.18 -7.27 26.55
CA CYS A 144 10.75 -7.50 26.46
C CYS A 144 10.38 -8.93 26.05
N PHE A 145 11.28 -9.63 25.34
CA PHE A 145 11.01 -10.99 24.90
C PHE A 145 12.28 -11.85 24.78
N SER A 146 12.08 -13.16 24.75
CA SER A 146 13.15 -14.11 24.49
C SER A 146 12.61 -15.35 23.77
N LEU A 147 13.35 -15.81 22.76
CA LEU A 147 13.14 -17.09 22.09
C LEU A 147 14.08 -18.18 22.60
N SER A 148 15.13 -17.82 23.35
CA SER A 148 16.12 -18.75 23.86
C SER A 148 15.93 -19.14 25.33
N ALA A 149 15.18 -18.34 26.10
CA ALA A 149 14.96 -18.62 27.52
C ALA A 149 14.16 -19.91 27.79
N GLN A 150 13.33 -20.31 26.82
CA GLN A 150 12.60 -21.57 26.81
C GLN A 150 12.43 -22.01 25.36
N PRO A 151 13.23 -22.98 24.87
CA PRO A 151 13.10 -23.43 23.47
C PRO A 151 11.69 -23.91 23.13
N GLY A 152 11.23 -23.61 21.91
CA GLY A 152 9.90 -23.91 21.45
C GLY A 152 8.80 -22.97 22.01
N SER A 153 9.20 -21.85 22.61
CA SER A 153 8.25 -20.90 23.21
C SER A 153 8.73 -19.47 23.04
N LEU A 154 7.80 -18.56 22.83
CA LEU A 154 8.05 -17.14 22.96
C LEU A 154 7.78 -16.70 24.42
N ARG A 155 8.83 -16.32 25.12
CA ARG A 155 8.71 -15.75 26.46
C ARG A 155 8.56 -14.24 26.35
N LEU A 156 7.44 -13.71 26.86
CA LEU A 156 7.20 -12.26 26.99
C LEU A 156 7.44 -11.85 28.44
N ALA A 157 8.19 -10.77 28.64
CA ALA A 157 8.43 -10.19 29.95
C ALA A 157 7.56 -8.95 30.14
N ALA A 158 6.82 -8.91 31.23
CA ALA A 158 6.08 -7.71 31.65
C ALA A 158 7.11 -6.68 32.16
N LEU A 159 7.29 -5.60 31.41
CA LEU A 159 8.13 -4.48 31.79
C LEU A 159 7.27 -3.32 32.24
N ALA A 160 7.80 -2.50 33.15
CA ALA A 160 7.18 -1.25 33.47
C ALA A 160 7.06 -0.38 32.20
N ALA A 161 5.85 0.10 31.95
CA ALA A 161 5.57 0.98 30.81
C ALA A 161 4.82 2.22 31.32
N PRO A 162 4.91 3.35 30.61
CA PRO A 162 4.02 4.49 30.87
C PRO A 162 2.56 4.03 30.83
N ALA A 163 1.72 4.67 31.62
CA ALA A 163 0.28 4.42 31.57
C ALA A 163 -0.22 4.67 30.13
N ALA A 164 -0.80 3.66 29.52
CA ALA A 164 -1.36 3.73 28.19
C ALA A 164 -2.89 3.75 28.30
N PRO A 165 -3.56 4.85 27.90
CA PRO A 165 -5.02 4.96 27.99
C PRO A 165 -5.74 4.02 26.98
N SER A 166 -5.02 3.56 25.96
CA SER A 166 -5.54 2.63 24.97
C SER A 166 -4.47 1.60 24.57
N LEU A 167 -4.90 0.50 23.95
CA LEU A 167 -3.99 -0.49 23.37
C LEU A 167 -3.13 0.10 22.25
N TYR A 168 -3.61 1.14 21.59
CA TYR A 168 -2.87 1.85 20.56
C TYR A 168 -1.56 2.46 21.12
N ASP A 169 -1.61 2.93 22.35
CA ASP A 169 -0.46 3.58 23.02
C ASP A 169 0.42 2.57 23.78
N ALA A 170 0.01 1.31 23.85
CA ALA A 170 0.76 0.28 24.58
C ALA A 170 2.06 -0.08 23.83
N PRO A 171 3.25 0.10 24.44
CA PRO A 171 4.52 0.03 23.73
C PRO A 171 4.99 -1.41 23.44
N HIS A 172 4.42 -2.43 24.09
CA HIS A 172 4.92 -3.81 24.05
C HIS A 172 3.86 -4.78 23.50
N LEU A 173 3.07 -4.34 22.52
CA LEU A 173 2.11 -5.22 21.83
C LEU A 173 2.80 -5.98 20.71
N LEU A 174 2.69 -7.30 20.76
CA LEU A 174 3.06 -8.18 19.65
C LEU A 174 1.79 -8.61 18.93
N LEU A 175 1.77 -8.40 17.62
CA LEU A 175 0.63 -8.66 16.75
C LEU A 175 0.99 -9.76 15.76
N GLN A 176 0.01 -10.54 15.37
CA GLN A 176 0.10 -11.47 14.24
C GLN A 176 -0.59 -10.86 13.02
N LYS A 177 0.09 -10.93 11.87
CA LYS A 177 -0.45 -10.49 10.57
C LYS A 177 -1.29 -11.56 9.92
#